data_1b7c2702b7e71a88669a7315647777fe
#
_entry.id   1b7c2702b7e71a88669a7315647777fe
#
_cell.length_a   1.000
_cell.length_b   1.000
_cell.length_c   1.000
_cell.angle_alpha   90.00
_cell.angle_beta   90.00
_cell.angle_gamma   90.00
#
_symmetry.space_group_name_H-M   'P 1'
#
loop_
_entity.id
_entity.type
_entity.pdbx_description
1 polymer ?
#
loop_
_entity_poly.entity_id
_entity_poly.type
_entity_poly.pdbx_seq_one_letter_code
_entity_poly.pdbx_strand_id
1 'polypeptide(L)'
;SRAVLAVADSLDLWNRSFSPNAQIRLAVPEPRVDGFDFNDKAALLSAIGENYALIVNDELVAGSALLSERVRVAVDGDSSRMRTFDYDVDARGFWQIHRAAPEHLVNYVLGLVRSALGGRTKNTVLWDLYSGSGLFTIPLATLANVGGDSSSAVGALGTTGTFGSAEPARVLSIEGAPIAVKNARRNIGRAGLSRDIVEALEGDVAQTLESQVFKASKSSKIVRRFAHPDVVVLDPPRAGAKAQVCKQIAKSGARAVVYVACDPTSLARDVGTFRELGYSVQSLRAFDLYPETHHVESVVLMSKAD
;
A
#
# COMPACT_ATOMS: atom_id res chain seq x y z
N SER A 1 -10.98 -7.77 17.27
CA SER A 1 -11.87 -6.68 16.85
C SER A 1 -13.32 -7.01 17.18
N ARG A 2 -14.12 -6.01 17.58
CA ARG A 2 -15.55 -6.19 17.88
C ARG A 2 -16.33 -6.60 16.62
N ALA A 3 -15.95 -6.10 15.48
CA ALA A 3 -16.54 -6.48 14.21
C ALA A 3 -16.38 -7.99 13.94
N VAL A 4 -15.18 -8.52 14.16
CA VAL A 4 -14.91 -9.96 14.01
C VAL A 4 -15.76 -10.77 14.96
N LEU A 5 -15.85 -10.38 16.25
CA LEU A 5 -16.66 -11.10 17.25
C LEU A 5 -18.16 -11.05 16.88
N ALA A 6 -18.68 -9.88 16.46
CA ALA A 6 -20.08 -9.75 16.08
C ALA A 6 -20.46 -10.65 14.90
N VAL A 7 -19.60 -10.74 13.86
CA VAL A 7 -19.81 -11.61 12.72
C VAL A 7 -19.65 -13.09 13.13
N ALA A 8 -18.63 -13.44 13.93
CA ALA A 8 -18.43 -14.80 14.41
C ALA A 8 -19.67 -15.31 15.19
N ASP A 9 -20.24 -14.47 16.05
CA ASP A 9 -21.47 -14.79 16.78
C ASP A 9 -22.67 -14.93 15.83
N SER A 10 -22.83 -14.03 14.84
CA SER A 10 -23.94 -14.08 13.90
C SER A 10 -23.90 -15.31 12.99
N LEU A 11 -22.72 -15.84 12.75
CA LEU A 11 -22.48 -17.07 11.99
C LEU A 11 -22.49 -18.32 12.88
N ASP A 12 -22.69 -18.15 14.18
CA ASP A 12 -22.65 -19.23 15.17
C ASP A 12 -21.35 -20.08 15.09
N LEU A 13 -20.22 -19.42 14.88
CA LEU A 13 -18.94 -20.11 14.67
C LEU A 13 -18.47 -20.90 15.90
N TRP A 14 -18.89 -20.49 17.10
CA TRP A 14 -18.51 -21.13 18.36
C TRP A 14 -19.13 -22.53 18.54
N ASN A 15 -20.27 -22.77 17.90
CA ASN A 15 -20.98 -24.04 17.95
C ASN A 15 -20.78 -24.92 16.68
N ARG A 16 -20.04 -24.38 15.68
CA ARG A 16 -19.71 -25.16 14.47
C ARG A 16 -18.58 -26.14 14.73
N SER A 17 -18.77 -27.36 14.29
CA SER A 17 -17.71 -28.36 14.26
C SER A 17 -16.92 -28.23 12.96
N PHE A 18 -15.60 -28.06 13.10
CA PHE A 18 -14.67 -28.10 11.98
C PHE A 18 -13.76 -29.33 12.10
N SER A 19 -13.22 -29.80 10.98
CA SER A 19 -12.22 -30.84 11.03
C SER A 19 -10.98 -30.39 11.85
N PRO A 20 -10.28 -31.31 12.56
CA PRO A 20 -9.17 -30.93 13.43
C PRO A 20 -8.04 -30.13 12.76
N ASN A 21 -7.89 -30.29 11.45
CA ASN A 21 -6.85 -29.62 10.65
C ASN A 21 -7.43 -28.51 9.76
N ALA A 22 -8.69 -28.10 9.96
CA ALA A 22 -9.28 -27.04 9.16
C ALA A 22 -8.57 -25.71 9.39
N GLN A 23 -8.18 -25.06 8.31
CA GLN A 23 -7.70 -23.69 8.35
C GLN A 23 -8.91 -22.76 8.22
N ILE A 24 -9.15 -21.95 9.26
CA ILE A 24 -10.29 -21.06 9.33
C ILE A 24 -9.78 -19.61 9.32
N ARG A 25 -10.30 -18.82 8.39
CA ARG A 25 -10.03 -17.38 8.30
C ARG A 25 -11.35 -16.64 8.29
N LEU A 26 -11.51 -15.71 9.23
CA LEU A 26 -12.60 -14.73 9.23
C LEU A 26 -12.02 -13.34 9.00
N ALA A 27 -12.29 -12.76 7.84
CA ALA A 27 -11.88 -11.42 7.48
C ALA A 27 -13.09 -10.48 7.55
N VAL A 28 -12.99 -9.42 8.34
CA VAL A 28 -14.07 -8.44 8.55
C VAL A 28 -13.46 -7.05 8.57
N PRO A 29 -13.57 -6.27 7.48
CA PRO A 29 -13.27 -4.84 7.50
C PRO A 29 -14.13 -4.11 8.53
N GLU A 30 -13.51 -3.26 9.32
CA GLU A 30 -14.29 -2.46 10.28
C GLU A 30 -14.95 -1.26 9.57
N PRO A 31 -16.23 -0.97 9.89
CA PRO A 31 -16.89 0.22 9.37
C PRO A 31 -16.11 1.50 9.71
N ARG A 32 -15.91 2.36 8.71
CA ARG A 32 -15.21 3.63 8.84
C ARG A 32 -16.20 4.78 8.88
N VAL A 33 -16.94 4.87 9.99
CA VAL A 33 -17.95 5.91 10.23
C VAL A 33 -17.54 6.67 11.50
N ASP A 34 -17.38 7.98 11.39
CA ASP A 34 -17.04 8.82 12.53
C ASP A 34 -18.18 8.81 13.56
N GLY A 35 -17.82 8.65 14.83
CA GLY A 35 -18.81 8.57 15.92
C GLY A 35 -19.57 7.25 16.02
N PHE A 36 -19.15 6.22 15.28
CA PHE A 36 -19.81 4.90 15.30
C PHE A 36 -19.67 4.20 16.65
N ASP A 37 -20.80 3.78 17.24
CA ASP A 37 -20.79 2.98 18.47
C ASP A 37 -20.56 1.50 18.18
N PHE A 38 -19.32 1.06 18.36
CA PHE A 38 -18.94 -0.35 18.19
C PHE A 38 -19.49 -1.28 19.30
N ASN A 39 -20.19 -0.75 20.32
CA ASN A 39 -20.87 -1.59 21.32
C ASN A 39 -22.28 -1.98 20.88
N ASP A 40 -22.89 -1.23 19.97
CA ASP A 40 -24.17 -1.60 19.36
C ASP A 40 -23.93 -2.71 18.30
N LYS A 41 -24.14 -3.97 18.72
CA LYS A 41 -23.94 -5.14 17.86
C LYS A 41 -24.87 -5.11 16.64
N ALA A 42 -26.10 -4.67 16.79
CA ALA A 42 -27.08 -4.65 15.68
C ALA A 42 -26.69 -3.60 14.64
N ALA A 43 -26.34 -2.38 15.09
CA ALA A 43 -25.81 -1.34 14.20
C ALA A 43 -24.52 -1.77 13.51
N LEU A 44 -23.64 -2.45 14.25
CA LEU A 44 -22.36 -2.94 13.71
C LEU A 44 -22.56 -4.00 12.61
N LEU A 45 -23.42 -4.98 12.83
CA LEU A 45 -23.76 -5.99 11.82
C LEU A 45 -24.43 -5.37 10.60
N SER A 46 -25.32 -4.41 10.81
CA SER A 46 -25.96 -3.67 9.72
C SER A 46 -24.93 -2.88 8.88
N ALA A 47 -23.96 -2.23 9.52
CA ALA A 47 -22.92 -1.48 8.84
C ALA A 47 -21.92 -2.36 8.10
N ILE A 48 -21.63 -3.55 8.62
CA ILE A 48 -20.78 -4.55 7.95
C ILE A 48 -21.50 -5.14 6.73
N GLY A 49 -22.80 -5.47 6.87
CA GLY A 49 -23.57 -6.13 5.83
C GLY A 49 -22.88 -7.41 5.35
N GLU A 50 -22.60 -7.51 4.07
CA GLU A 50 -21.89 -8.64 3.46
C GLU A 50 -20.37 -8.39 3.30
N ASN A 51 -19.85 -7.28 3.83
CA ASN A 51 -18.43 -6.95 3.75
C ASN A 51 -17.60 -7.75 4.78
N TYR A 52 -17.71 -9.07 4.74
CA TYR A 52 -16.91 -10.04 5.49
C TYR A 52 -16.68 -11.29 4.65
N ALA A 53 -15.73 -12.12 5.06
CA ALA A 53 -15.50 -13.43 4.44
C ALA A 53 -15.14 -14.47 5.50
N LEU A 54 -15.88 -15.58 5.52
CA LEU A 54 -15.49 -16.79 6.20
C LEU A 54 -14.92 -17.76 5.18
N ILE A 55 -13.66 -18.10 5.35
CA ILE A 55 -12.92 -19.00 4.48
C ILE A 55 -12.49 -20.22 5.30
N VAL A 56 -12.76 -21.40 4.81
CA VAL A 56 -12.36 -22.68 5.41
C VAL A 56 -11.61 -23.49 4.35
N ASN A 57 -10.37 -23.85 4.63
CA ASN A 57 -9.50 -24.58 3.69
C ASN A 57 -9.45 -23.92 2.29
N ASP A 58 -9.24 -22.59 2.27
CA ASP A 58 -9.21 -21.73 1.08
C ASP A 58 -10.54 -21.61 0.30
N GLU A 59 -11.63 -22.20 0.78
CA GLU A 59 -12.96 -22.06 0.20
C GLU A 59 -13.78 -21.00 0.94
N LEU A 60 -14.46 -20.14 0.19
CA LEU A 60 -15.40 -19.17 0.74
C LEU A 60 -16.68 -19.88 1.19
N VAL A 61 -16.95 -19.84 2.49
CA VAL A 61 -18.12 -20.48 3.12
C VAL A 61 -19.26 -19.50 3.33
N ALA A 62 -18.95 -18.23 3.65
CA ALA A 62 -19.95 -17.18 3.86
C ALA A 62 -19.36 -15.80 3.59
N GLY A 63 -20.22 -14.83 3.24
CA GLY A 63 -19.87 -13.45 2.95
C GLY A 63 -19.34 -13.24 1.53
N SER A 64 -18.45 -12.28 1.33
CA SER A 64 -17.93 -11.86 0.02
C SER A 64 -16.47 -12.26 -0.17
N ALA A 65 -16.13 -12.78 -1.37
CA ALA A 65 -14.73 -13.00 -1.76
C ALA A 65 -13.95 -11.71 -1.94
N LEU A 66 -14.63 -10.59 -2.17
CA LEU A 66 -14.04 -9.28 -2.36
C LEU A 66 -14.52 -8.35 -1.25
N LEU A 67 -13.59 -7.92 -0.43
CA LEU A 67 -13.86 -7.02 0.70
C LEU A 67 -13.54 -5.58 0.32
N SER A 68 -14.36 -4.65 0.79
CA SER A 68 -14.14 -3.22 0.60
C SER A 68 -13.47 -2.63 1.83
N GLU A 69 -12.33 -2.00 1.62
CA GLU A 69 -11.54 -1.30 2.64
C GLU A 69 -11.46 0.19 2.29
N ARG A 70 -11.37 1.03 3.31
CA ARG A 70 -11.30 2.48 3.16
C ARG A 70 -10.10 3.04 3.93
N VAL A 71 -9.32 3.91 3.26
CA VAL A 71 -8.11 4.52 3.84
C VAL A 71 -8.22 6.03 3.69
N ARG A 72 -8.11 6.75 4.81
CA ARG A 72 -8.10 8.22 4.85
C ARG A 72 -6.67 8.73 4.89
N VAL A 73 -6.37 9.66 4.01
CA VAL A 73 -5.02 10.19 3.82
C VAL A 73 -5.03 11.70 3.92
N ALA A 74 -4.14 12.25 4.73
CA ALA A 74 -3.96 13.69 4.87
C ALA A 74 -3.45 14.30 3.58
N VAL A 75 -4.17 15.28 3.05
CA VAL A 75 -3.75 16.03 1.88
C VAL A 75 -2.62 16.96 2.28
N ASP A 76 -1.47 16.86 1.61
CA ASP A 76 -0.26 17.67 1.90
C ASP A 76 0.30 17.56 3.32
N GLY A 77 -0.08 16.51 4.04
CA GLY A 77 0.24 16.38 5.45
C GLY A 77 -0.66 17.19 6.38
N ASP A 78 -1.65 17.88 5.85
CA ASP A 78 -2.66 18.60 6.62
C ASP A 78 -3.77 17.64 7.08
N SER A 79 -3.77 17.31 8.36
CA SER A 79 -4.75 16.41 8.98
C SER A 79 -6.18 16.95 9.00
N SER A 80 -6.37 18.25 8.77
CA SER A 80 -7.70 18.84 8.62
C SER A 80 -8.33 18.60 7.24
N ARG A 81 -7.51 18.21 6.26
CA ARG A 81 -7.89 17.96 4.88
C ARG A 81 -7.61 16.50 4.53
N MET A 82 -8.64 15.65 4.67
CA MET A 82 -8.52 14.22 4.40
C MET A 82 -9.08 13.85 3.03
N ARG A 83 -8.35 13.01 2.32
CA ARG A 83 -8.81 12.33 1.11
C ARG A 83 -9.03 10.86 1.42
N THR A 84 -10.13 10.33 0.92
CA THR A 84 -10.49 8.92 1.13
C THR A 84 -10.21 8.12 -0.14
N PHE A 85 -9.60 6.95 0.03
CA PHE A 85 -9.38 5.96 -1.01
C PHE A 85 -10.11 4.68 -0.64
N ASP A 86 -10.91 4.16 -1.58
CA ASP A 86 -11.59 2.88 -1.43
C ASP A 86 -10.80 1.79 -2.17
N TYR A 87 -10.61 0.66 -1.49
CA TYR A 87 -9.90 -0.51 -2.01
C TYR A 87 -10.79 -1.72 -2.02
N ASP A 88 -10.75 -2.47 -3.11
CA ASP A 88 -11.26 -3.83 -3.16
C ASP A 88 -10.10 -4.80 -2.92
N VAL A 89 -10.26 -5.69 -1.94
CA VAL A 89 -9.23 -6.65 -1.53
C VAL A 89 -9.83 -8.05 -1.56
N ASP A 90 -9.20 -8.99 -2.25
CA ASP A 90 -9.61 -10.39 -2.17
C ASP A 90 -9.40 -10.90 -0.74
N ALA A 91 -10.42 -11.52 -0.17
CA ALA A 91 -10.42 -11.99 1.21
C ALA A 91 -9.35 -13.07 1.49
N ARG A 92 -8.83 -13.73 0.44
CA ARG A 92 -7.71 -14.68 0.51
C ARG A 92 -6.36 -13.99 0.38
N GLY A 93 -6.33 -12.74 -0.12
CA GLY A 93 -5.14 -11.94 -0.27
C GLY A 93 -4.61 -11.38 1.05
N PHE A 94 -3.50 -10.65 0.95
CA PHE A 94 -2.97 -9.90 2.08
C PHE A 94 -3.62 -8.51 2.16
N TRP A 95 -3.95 -8.12 3.38
CA TRP A 95 -4.25 -6.74 3.76
C TRP A 95 -3.74 -6.51 5.19
N GLN A 96 -3.51 -5.26 5.58
CA GLN A 96 -3.03 -4.91 6.91
C GLN A 96 -4.03 -5.32 7.99
N ILE A 97 -3.59 -6.17 8.93
CA ILE A 97 -4.48 -6.80 9.94
C ILE A 97 -4.99 -5.78 10.94
N HIS A 98 -4.12 -4.88 11.42
CA HIS A 98 -4.52 -3.86 12.38
C HIS A 98 -5.33 -2.78 11.67
N ARG A 99 -6.54 -2.50 12.16
CA ARG A 99 -7.49 -1.56 11.52
C ARG A 99 -6.92 -0.19 11.18
N ALA A 100 -6.06 0.35 12.05
CA ALA A 100 -5.46 1.67 11.86
C ALA A 100 -4.17 1.63 11.02
N ALA A 101 -3.61 0.44 10.75
CA ALA A 101 -2.34 0.31 10.02
C ALA A 101 -2.37 0.95 8.64
N PRO A 102 -3.39 0.73 7.78
CA PRO A 102 -3.41 1.33 6.46
C PRO A 102 -3.28 2.85 6.51
N GLU A 103 -4.08 3.51 7.36
CA GLU A 103 -4.06 4.98 7.47
C GLU A 103 -2.74 5.51 8.04
N HIS A 104 -2.26 4.91 9.15
CA HIS A 104 -1.03 5.36 9.79
C HIS A 104 0.20 5.14 8.92
N LEU A 105 0.32 3.97 8.30
CA LEU A 105 1.45 3.67 7.43
C LEU A 105 1.46 4.55 6.20
N VAL A 106 0.30 4.67 5.50
CA VAL A 106 0.23 5.51 4.30
C VAL A 106 0.56 6.96 4.61
N ASN A 107 -0.06 7.56 5.65
CA ASN A 107 0.20 8.95 6.00
C ASN A 107 1.68 9.18 6.36
N TYR A 108 2.29 8.26 7.10
CA TYR A 108 3.70 8.38 7.48
C TYR A 108 4.63 8.23 6.26
N VAL A 109 4.41 7.20 5.43
CA VAL A 109 5.19 6.96 4.20
C VAL A 109 5.09 8.15 3.25
N LEU A 110 3.89 8.69 3.03
CA LEU A 110 3.70 9.87 2.18
C LEU A 110 4.42 11.11 2.74
N GLY A 111 4.42 11.29 4.05
CA GLY A 111 5.19 12.34 4.72
C GLY A 111 6.69 12.23 4.42
N LEU A 112 7.25 11.02 4.52
CA LEU A 112 8.65 10.75 4.21
C LEU A 112 8.97 10.95 2.73
N VAL A 113 8.09 10.51 1.82
CA VAL A 113 8.26 10.71 0.37
C VAL A 113 8.24 12.20 0.03
N ARG A 114 7.31 12.99 0.59
CA ARG A 114 7.29 14.45 0.41
C ARG A 114 8.58 15.11 0.89
N SER A 115 9.06 14.71 2.07
CA SER A 115 10.32 15.21 2.62
C SER A 115 11.50 14.89 1.69
N ALA A 116 11.59 13.63 1.21
CA ALA A 116 12.63 13.20 0.29
C ALA A 116 12.59 13.93 -1.07
N LEU A 117 11.40 14.31 -1.53
CA LEU A 117 11.22 15.08 -2.76
C LEU A 117 11.60 16.57 -2.60
N GLY A 118 11.73 17.07 -1.37
CA GLY A 118 12.08 18.47 -1.11
C GLY A 118 11.10 19.46 -1.73
N GLY A 119 9.80 19.15 -1.72
CA GLY A 119 8.74 19.97 -2.33
C GLY A 119 8.64 19.85 -3.86
N ARG A 120 9.48 19.05 -4.52
CA ARG A 120 9.34 18.77 -5.96
C ARG A 120 8.19 17.77 -6.14
N THR A 121 7.19 18.19 -6.89
CA THR A 121 6.02 17.33 -7.19
C THR A 121 5.81 17.13 -8.69
N LYS A 122 6.45 17.96 -9.53
CA LYS A 122 6.35 17.87 -10.99
C LYS A 122 7.37 16.89 -11.56
N ASN A 123 6.95 16.10 -12.54
CA ASN A 123 7.80 15.15 -13.26
C ASN A 123 8.49 14.12 -12.35
N THR A 124 7.91 13.81 -11.19
CA THR A 124 8.47 12.81 -10.29
C THR A 124 8.13 11.40 -10.74
N VAL A 125 9.09 10.50 -10.57
CA VAL A 125 8.91 9.07 -10.78
C VAL A 125 9.09 8.37 -9.45
N LEU A 126 8.13 7.55 -9.07
CA LEU A 126 8.13 6.78 -7.84
C LEU A 126 8.03 5.30 -8.17
N TRP A 127 8.69 4.47 -7.39
CA TRP A 127 8.45 3.04 -7.42
C TRP A 127 7.75 2.60 -6.15
N ASP A 128 6.80 1.69 -6.30
CA ASP A 128 6.12 0.97 -5.22
C ASP A 128 6.37 -0.52 -5.43
N LEU A 129 7.32 -1.07 -4.69
CA LEU A 129 7.78 -2.45 -4.83
C LEU A 129 7.17 -3.32 -3.73
N TYR A 130 6.70 -4.51 -4.09
CA TYR A 130 5.87 -5.38 -3.24
C TYR A 130 4.55 -4.70 -2.88
N SER A 131 3.92 -4.13 -3.90
CA SER A 131 2.84 -3.14 -3.75
C SER A 131 1.50 -3.72 -3.27
N GLY A 132 1.37 -5.04 -3.19
CA GLY A 132 0.15 -5.70 -2.77
C GLY A 132 -1.06 -5.28 -3.62
N SER A 133 -2.16 -4.93 -2.97
CA SER A 133 -3.39 -4.44 -3.62
C SER A 133 -3.34 -2.94 -3.97
N GLY A 134 -2.17 -2.30 -3.91
CA GLY A 134 -1.95 -0.91 -4.28
C GLY A 134 -2.12 0.10 -3.13
N LEU A 135 -1.92 -0.35 -1.87
CA LEU A 135 -2.10 0.49 -0.68
C LEU A 135 -1.30 1.80 -0.75
N PHE A 136 -0.03 1.73 -1.12
CA PHE A 136 0.82 2.92 -1.32
C PHE A 136 0.73 3.47 -2.75
N THR A 137 0.57 2.61 -3.75
CA THR A 137 0.55 2.99 -5.18
C THR A 137 -0.40 4.14 -5.46
N ILE A 138 -1.66 4.03 -5.02
CA ILE A 138 -2.70 5.01 -5.34
C ILE A 138 -2.44 6.36 -4.67
N PRO A 139 -2.16 6.44 -3.35
CA PRO A 139 -1.81 7.70 -2.71
C PRO A 139 -0.52 8.33 -3.27
N LEU A 140 0.50 7.52 -3.60
CA LEU A 140 1.74 8.00 -4.23
C LEU A 140 1.47 8.69 -5.57
N ALA A 141 0.61 8.09 -6.41
CA ALA A 141 0.23 8.67 -7.70
C ALA A 141 -0.53 10.00 -7.58
N THR A 142 -1.09 10.27 -6.40
CA THR A 142 -1.85 11.50 -6.15
C THR A 142 -1.03 12.61 -5.49
N LEU A 143 0.22 12.34 -5.08
CA LEU A 143 1.08 13.32 -4.39
C LEU A 143 1.36 14.58 -5.21
N ALA A 144 1.49 14.46 -6.52
CA ALA A 144 1.85 15.59 -7.39
C ALA A 144 0.69 16.54 -7.72
N ASN A 145 -0.55 16.18 -7.36
CA ASN A 145 -1.72 17.01 -7.67
C ASN A 145 -1.96 18.15 -6.68
N VAL A 146 -1.04 18.40 -5.75
CA VAL A 146 -1.29 19.30 -4.62
C VAL A 146 -0.46 20.59 -4.63
N GLY A 147 0.27 20.87 -5.67
CA GLY A 147 1.03 22.12 -5.83
C GLY A 147 0.36 23.18 -6.69
N GLY A 148 -0.90 23.04 -7.04
CA GLY A 148 -1.67 24.02 -7.80
C GLY A 148 -2.74 24.65 -6.92
N ASP A 149 -2.85 25.97 -6.96
CA ASP A 149 -3.78 26.84 -6.23
C ASP A 149 -5.02 26.14 -5.64
N SER A 150 -5.12 26.21 -4.33
CA SER A 150 -6.11 25.51 -3.50
C SER A 150 -7.57 25.97 -3.67
N SER A 151 -7.90 26.75 -4.70
CA SER A 151 -9.24 27.27 -4.94
C SER A 151 -10.12 26.45 -5.90
N SER A 152 -9.57 25.42 -6.57
CA SER A 152 -10.36 24.69 -7.59
C SER A 152 -10.31 23.15 -7.51
N ALA A 153 -9.78 22.55 -6.46
CA ALA A 153 -9.62 21.09 -6.34
C ALA A 153 -10.61 20.42 -5.36
N VAL A 154 -11.79 20.98 -5.15
CA VAL A 154 -12.93 20.31 -4.51
C VAL A 154 -13.89 19.89 -5.61
N GLY A 155 -13.48 18.92 -6.41
CA GLY A 155 -14.33 18.27 -7.42
C GLY A 155 -14.20 16.77 -7.26
N ALA A 156 -15.33 16.12 -7.00
CA ALA A 156 -15.47 14.68 -6.90
C ALA A 156 -14.68 13.95 -8.01
N LEU A 157 -13.98 12.87 -7.64
CA LEU A 157 -13.54 11.84 -8.58
C LEU A 157 -14.76 11.24 -9.28
N GLY A 158 -15.19 11.85 -10.36
CA GLY A 158 -16.40 11.46 -11.11
C GLY A 158 -16.63 12.28 -12.36
N THR A 159 -15.84 13.31 -12.61
CA THR A 159 -15.93 14.10 -13.85
C THR A 159 -14.53 14.47 -14.35
N THR A 160 -14.37 14.44 -15.66
CA THR A 160 -13.23 14.88 -16.46
C THR A 160 -12.80 16.33 -16.13
N GLY A 161 -12.24 16.54 -14.95
CA GLY A 161 -11.60 17.79 -14.58
C GLY A 161 -10.22 17.85 -15.24
N THR A 162 -9.99 18.87 -16.07
CA THR A 162 -8.68 19.23 -16.59
C THR A 162 -7.72 19.40 -15.42
N PHE A 163 -6.77 18.47 -15.27
CA PHE A 163 -5.64 18.63 -14.37
C PHE A 163 -4.92 19.93 -14.72
N GLY A 164 -4.72 20.82 -13.75
CA GLY A 164 -3.88 21.97 -13.95
C GLY A 164 -2.52 21.55 -14.53
N SER A 165 -1.79 22.43 -15.17
CA SER A 165 -0.60 22.22 -16.00
C SER A 165 0.61 21.52 -15.33
N ALA A 166 0.47 20.95 -14.13
CA ALA A 166 1.47 20.14 -13.45
C ALA A 166 1.30 18.67 -13.83
N GLU A 167 2.32 18.05 -14.41
CA GLU A 167 2.30 16.61 -14.66
C GLU A 167 2.24 15.84 -13.32
N PRO A 168 1.33 14.84 -13.20
CA PRO A 168 1.21 14.02 -12.00
C PRO A 168 2.48 13.18 -11.78
N ALA A 169 2.70 12.74 -10.54
CA ALA A 169 3.73 11.75 -10.25
C ALA A 169 3.42 10.46 -11.02
N ARG A 170 4.46 9.84 -11.57
CA ARG A 170 4.35 8.55 -12.24
C ARG A 170 4.80 7.45 -11.28
N VAL A 171 4.01 6.41 -11.16
CA VAL A 171 4.28 5.30 -10.25
C VAL A 171 4.46 4.00 -11.02
N LEU A 172 5.60 3.34 -10.85
CA LEU A 172 5.79 1.94 -11.23
C LEU A 172 5.51 1.08 -10.01
N SER A 173 4.50 0.23 -10.11
CA SER A 173 4.06 -0.70 -9.07
C SER A 173 4.43 -2.12 -9.49
N ILE A 174 5.10 -2.89 -8.63
CA ILE A 174 5.49 -4.28 -8.90
C ILE A 174 5.07 -5.17 -7.75
N GLU A 175 4.35 -6.24 -8.07
CA GLU A 175 3.83 -7.22 -7.11
C GLU A 175 3.91 -8.63 -7.68
N GLY A 176 4.31 -9.59 -6.83
CA GLY A 176 4.47 -11.00 -7.23
C GLY A 176 3.19 -11.82 -7.19
N ALA A 177 2.23 -11.47 -6.33
CA ALA A 177 1.01 -12.23 -6.14
C ALA A 177 -0.06 -11.85 -7.18
N PRO A 178 -0.48 -12.76 -8.09
CA PRO A 178 -1.43 -12.44 -9.18
C PRO A 178 -2.76 -11.86 -8.68
N ILE A 179 -3.25 -12.36 -7.55
CA ILE A 179 -4.51 -11.90 -6.95
C ILE A 179 -4.39 -10.45 -6.44
N ALA A 180 -3.25 -10.10 -5.85
CA ALA A 180 -2.97 -8.74 -5.36
C ALA A 180 -2.82 -7.77 -6.54
N VAL A 181 -2.13 -8.16 -7.60
CA VAL A 181 -2.00 -7.35 -8.84
C VAL A 181 -3.36 -7.11 -9.49
N LYS A 182 -4.23 -8.14 -9.52
CA LYS A 182 -5.60 -7.99 -10.05
C LYS A 182 -6.39 -6.96 -9.23
N ASN A 183 -6.27 -7.01 -7.90
CA ASN A 183 -6.89 -6.02 -7.01
C ASN A 183 -6.28 -4.63 -7.24
N ALA A 184 -4.95 -4.51 -7.29
CA ALA A 184 -4.26 -3.24 -7.54
C ALA A 184 -4.73 -2.60 -8.84
N ARG A 185 -4.80 -3.34 -9.94
CA ARG A 185 -5.28 -2.84 -11.24
C ARG A 185 -6.73 -2.37 -11.17
N ARG A 186 -7.61 -3.08 -10.44
CA ARG A 186 -9.00 -2.66 -10.21
C ARG A 186 -9.05 -1.37 -9.41
N ASN A 187 -8.30 -1.29 -8.32
CA ASN A 187 -8.25 -0.14 -7.42
C ASN A 187 -7.68 1.11 -8.12
N ILE A 188 -6.62 0.94 -8.94
CA ILE A 188 -6.04 1.99 -9.79
C ILE A 188 -7.09 2.52 -10.77
N GLY A 189 -7.83 1.61 -11.44
CA GLY A 189 -8.90 1.99 -12.36
C GLY A 189 -10.04 2.72 -11.65
N ARG A 190 -10.45 2.25 -10.46
CA ARG A 190 -11.48 2.90 -9.63
C ARG A 190 -11.06 4.30 -9.19
N ALA A 191 -9.78 4.50 -8.91
CA ALA A 191 -9.20 5.80 -8.57
C ALA A 191 -9.06 6.73 -9.79
N GLY A 192 -9.44 6.31 -10.99
CA GLY A 192 -9.35 7.10 -12.22
C GLY A 192 -7.92 7.33 -12.73
N LEU A 193 -6.97 6.52 -12.27
CA LEU A 193 -5.56 6.64 -12.64
C LEU A 193 -5.27 5.89 -13.95
N SER A 194 -4.77 6.61 -14.95
CA SER A 194 -4.43 6.03 -16.24
C SER A 194 -3.11 5.24 -16.19
N ARG A 195 -2.88 4.36 -17.17
CA ARG A 195 -1.60 3.64 -17.33
C ARG A 195 -0.42 4.55 -17.64
N ASP A 196 -0.65 5.81 -17.97
CA ASP A 196 0.41 6.80 -18.16
C ASP A 196 0.90 7.36 -16.83
N ILE A 197 0.06 7.26 -15.79
CA ILE A 197 0.36 7.67 -14.42
C ILE A 197 0.83 6.47 -13.60
N VAL A 198 0.14 5.33 -13.68
CA VAL A 198 0.50 4.14 -12.91
C VAL A 198 0.64 2.94 -13.85
N GLU A 199 1.80 2.31 -13.83
CA GLU A 199 2.02 1.02 -14.47
C GLU A 199 2.18 -0.07 -13.41
N ALA A 200 1.22 -1.02 -13.38
CA ALA A 200 1.22 -2.13 -12.42
C ALA A 200 1.66 -3.43 -13.10
N LEU A 201 2.85 -3.91 -12.73
CA LEU A 201 3.49 -5.11 -13.26
C LEU A 201 3.33 -6.29 -12.29
N GLU A 202 3.05 -7.45 -12.87
CA GLU A 202 3.01 -8.72 -12.16
C GLU A 202 4.33 -9.44 -12.31
N GLY A 203 4.91 -9.90 -11.21
CA GLY A 203 6.09 -10.74 -11.19
C GLY A 203 6.98 -10.53 -9.98
N ASP A 204 7.96 -11.43 -9.82
CA ASP A 204 9.03 -11.25 -8.83
C ASP A 204 9.73 -9.90 -9.04
N VAL A 205 9.90 -9.14 -7.97
CA VAL A 205 10.42 -7.76 -8.05
C VAL A 205 11.79 -7.71 -8.70
N ALA A 206 12.71 -8.59 -8.30
CA ALA A 206 14.07 -8.57 -8.83
C ALA A 206 14.10 -8.94 -10.32
N GLN A 207 13.34 -9.95 -10.73
CA GLN A 207 13.27 -10.40 -12.13
C GLN A 207 12.57 -9.36 -13.00
N THR A 208 11.50 -8.76 -12.49
CA THR A 208 10.72 -7.74 -13.20
C THR A 208 11.54 -6.46 -13.41
N LEU A 209 12.24 -5.97 -12.40
CA LEU A 209 13.18 -4.85 -12.54
C LEU A 209 14.27 -5.18 -13.58
N GLU A 210 14.86 -6.35 -13.51
CA GLU A 210 15.91 -6.74 -14.45
C GLU A 210 15.41 -6.79 -15.90
N SER A 211 14.26 -7.43 -16.14
CA SER A 211 13.73 -7.64 -17.49
C SER A 211 13.04 -6.40 -18.07
N GLN A 212 12.24 -5.68 -17.28
CA GLN A 212 11.39 -4.60 -17.75
C GLN A 212 12.02 -3.21 -17.65
N VAL A 213 13.04 -3.04 -16.79
CA VAL A 213 13.71 -1.75 -16.60
C VAL A 213 15.15 -1.79 -17.10
N PHE A 214 15.97 -2.73 -16.61
CA PHE A 214 17.42 -2.68 -16.89
C PHE A 214 17.83 -3.32 -18.20
N LYS A 215 17.16 -4.40 -18.61
CA LYS A 215 17.44 -5.10 -19.90
C LYS A 215 16.45 -4.77 -21.00
N ALA A 216 15.37 -4.05 -20.69
CA ALA A 216 14.40 -3.68 -21.71
C ALA A 216 14.98 -2.66 -22.71
N SER A 217 14.41 -2.63 -23.91
CA SER A 217 14.76 -1.63 -24.92
C SER A 217 14.52 -0.21 -24.41
N LYS A 218 15.42 0.72 -24.75
CA LYS A 218 15.25 2.15 -24.47
C LYS A 218 13.98 2.74 -25.08
N SER A 219 13.42 2.12 -26.08
CA SER A 219 12.13 2.50 -26.69
C SER A 219 10.92 1.99 -25.90
N SER A 220 11.11 1.08 -24.93
CA SER A 220 10.03 0.61 -24.04
C SER A 220 9.36 1.77 -23.35
N LYS A 221 8.02 1.72 -23.28
CA LYS A 221 7.23 2.70 -22.51
C LYS A 221 7.65 2.75 -21.03
N ILE A 222 7.91 1.57 -20.43
CA ILE A 222 8.31 1.46 -19.03
C ILE A 222 9.66 2.15 -18.82
N VAL A 223 10.67 1.85 -19.67
CA VAL A 223 11.98 2.48 -19.55
C VAL A 223 11.90 3.99 -19.70
N ARG A 224 11.20 4.48 -20.73
CA ARG A 224 11.11 5.94 -20.97
C ARG A 224 10.39 6.70 -19.87
N ARG A 225 9.44 6.07 -19.18
CA ARG A 225 8.57 6.77 -18.23
C ARG A 225 8.90 6.51 -16.77
N PHE A 226 9.46 5.35 -16.44
CA PHE A 226 9.55 4.86 -15.08
C PHE A 226 10.96 4.41 -14.65
N ALA A 227 11.98 4.41 -15.54
CA ALA A 227 13.27 3.79 -15.25
C ALA A 227 14.11 4.51 -14.18
N HIS A 228 13.87 5.79 -13.94
CA HIS A 228 14.68 6.62 -13.04
C HIS A 228 13.80 7.17 -11.92
N PRO A 229 13.56 6.40 -10.85
CA PRO A 229 12.75 6.88 -9.74
C PRO A 229 13.48 7.94 -8.91
N ASP A 230 12.74 8.95 -8.47
CA ASP A 230 13.22 9.89 -7.45
C ASP A 230 13.23 9.22 -6.07
N VAL A 231 12.14 8.50 -5.75
CA VAL A 231 11.98 7.78 -4.48
C VAL A 231 11.42 6.39 -4.75
N VAL A 232 11.93 5.40 -4.01
CA VAL A 232 11.39 4.03 -3.99
C VAL A 232 10.76 3.78 -2.64
N VAL A 233 9.50 3.35 -2.65
CA VAL A 233 8.79 2.77 -1.51
C VAL A 233 8.82 1.27 -1.68
N LEU A 234 9.10 0.50 -0.62
CA LEU A 234 9.01 -0.95 -0.66
C LEU A 234 8.51 -1.51 0.67
N ASP A 235 7.67 -2.54 0.57
CA ASP A 235 7.09 -3.28 1.71
C ASP A 235 7.25 -4.80 1.48
N PRO A 236 8.49 -5.32 1.56
CA PRO A 236 8.76 -6.71 1.23
C PRO A 236 8.26 -7.68 2.30
N PRO A 237 8.14 -8.98 1.95
CA PRO A 237 7.81 -10.02 2.92
C PRO A 237 8.88 -10.12 4.02
N ARG A 238 8.62 -10.91 5.06
CA ARG A 238 9.53 -11.15 6.21
C ARG A 238 10.97 -11.45 5.84
N ALA A 239 11.21 -12.05 4.68
CA ALA A 239 12.57 -12.33 4.20
C ALA A 239 13.35 -11.07 3.77
N GLY A 240 12.72 -9.90 3.74
CA GLY A 240 13.28 -8.65 3.25
C GLY A 240 13.40 -8.58 1.73
N ALA A 241 13.88 -7.43 1.24
CA ALA A 241 14.09 -7.19 -0.19
C ALA A 241 15.30 -7.95 -0.74
N LYS A 242 16.26 -8.27 0.11
CA LYS A 242 17.53 -8.95 -0.21
C LYS A 242 18.48 -8.07 -1.05
N ALA A 243 19.76 -8.44 -1.04
CA ALA A 243 20.83 -7.65 -1.67
C ALA A 243 20.61 -7.36 -3.17
N GLN A 244 19.97 -8.27 -3.91
CA GLN A 244 19.73 -8.07 -5.34
C GLN A 244 18.82 -6.87 -5.60
N VAL A 245 17.65 -6.80 -4.92
CA VAL A 245 16.72 -5.68 -5.07
C VAL A 245 17.35 -4.38 -4.56
N CYS A 246 18.06 -4.41 -3.43
CA CYS A 246 18.77 -3.23 -2.92
C CYS A 246 19.78 -2.68 -3.95
N LYS A 247 20.55 -3.55 -4.61
CA LYS A 247 21.49 -3.16 -5.68
C LYS A 247 20.78 -2.59 -6.90
N GLN A 248 19.64 -3.18 -7.28
CA GLN A 248 18.84 -2.69 -8.41
C GLN A 248 18.24 -1.30 -8.11
N ILE A 249 17.74 -1.08 -6.90
CA ILE A 249 17.27 0.23 -6.46
C ILE A 249 18.41 1.26 -6.52
N ALA A 250 19.58 0.93 -5.99
CA ALA A 250 20.74 1.84 -6.05
C ALA A 250 21.18 2.12 -7.50
N LYS A 251 21.18 1.09 -8.37
CA LYS A 251 21.49 1.19 -9.81
C LYS A 251 20.49 2.08 -10.58
N SER A 252 19.23 2.13 -10.15
CA SER A 252 18.22 2.97 -10.79
C SER A 252 18.48 4.47 -10.63
N GLY A 253 19.33 4.85 -9.68
CA GLY A 253 19.64 6.24 -9.36
C GLY A 253 18.66 6.87 -8.36
N ALA A 254 17.81 6.07 -7.70
CA ALA A 254 16.90 6.57 -6.68
C ALA A 254 17.66 7.39 -5.62
N ARG A 255 17.16 8.60 -5.31
CA ARG A 255 17.77 9.48 -4.32
C ARG A 255 17.39 9.10 -2.91
N ALA A 256 16.22 8.52 -2.73
CA ALA A 256 15.73 8.09 -1.44
C ALA A 256 14.95 6.79 -1.52
N VAL A 257 14.94 6.07 -0.40
CA VAL A 257 14.25 4.80 -0.21
C VAL A 257 13.44 4.89 1.08
N VAL A 258 12.14 4.63 0.98
CA VAL A 258 11.25 4.43 2.14
C VAL A 258 10.98 2.94 2.25
N TYR A 259 11.51 2.31 3.28
CA TYR A 259 11.42 0.88 3.51
C TYR A 259 10.46 0.60 4.66
N VAL A 260 9.36 -0.09 4.37
CA VAL A 260 8.40 -0.63 5.35
C VAL A 260 8.79 -2.08 5.63
N ALA A 261 8.84 -2.51 6.89
CA ALA A 261 9.30 -3.84 7.25
C ALA A 261 8.61 -4.38 8.49
N CYS A 262 8.08 -5.58 8.39
CA CYS A 262 7.48 -6.31 9.52
C CYS A 262 8.50 -7.19 10.27
N ASP A 263 9.76 -7.26 9.83
CA ASP A 263 10.84 -8.01 10.47
C ASP A 263 12.09 -7.15 10.64
N PRO A 264 12.47 -6.80 11.89
CA PRO A 264 13.63 -5.96 12.15
C PRO A 264 14.96 -6.58 11.74
N THR A 265 15.08 -7.92 11.73
CA THR A 265 16.33 -8.60 11.40
C THR A 265 16.64 -8.48 9.91
N SER A 266 15.65 -8.75 9.07
CA SER A 266 15.79 -8.60 7.63
C SER A 266 15.97 -7.13 7.23
N LEU A 267 15.28 -6.21 7.92
CA LEU A 267 15.46 -4.77 7.74
C LEU A 267 16.89 -4.35 8.03
N ALA A 268 17.47 -4.76 9.17
CA ALA A 268 18.84 -4.40 9.55
C ALA A 268 19.87 -4.87 8.52
N ARG A 269 19.70 -6.10 7.99
CA ARG A 269 20.55 -6.64 6.92
C ARG A 269 20.45 -5.80 5.64
N ASP A 270 19.23 -5.46 5.20
CA ASP A 270 18.99 -4.73 3.96
C ASP A 270 19.43 -3.26 4.09
N VAL A 271 19.24 -2.62 5.26
CA VAL A 271 19.79 -1.29 5.59
C VAL A 271 21.32 -1.32 5.53
N GLY A 272 21.98 -2.38 6.06
CA GLY A 272 23.42 -2.58 5.92
C GLY A 272 23.85 -2.57 4.45
N THR A 273 23.13 -3.32 3.60
CA THR A 273 23.37 -3.33 2.14
C THR A 273 23.19 -1.94 1.51
N PHE A 274 22.14 -1.21 1.86
CA PHE A 274 21.93 0.15 1.34
C PHE A 274 23.03 1.11 1.79
N ARG A 275 23.58 0.97 3.01
CA ARG A 275 24.71 1.78 3.48
C ARG A 275 25.97 1.54 2.64
N GLU A 276 26.28 0.27 2.31
CA GLU A 276 27.38 -0.07 1.40
C GLU A 276 27.18 0.52 -0.01
N LEU A 277 25.94 0.74 -0.42
CA LEU A 277 25.55 1.34 -1.71
C LEU A 277 25.45 2.87 -1.67
N GLY A 278 25.89 3.52 -0.57
CA GLY A 278 25.98 4.96 -0.43
C GLY A 278 24.70 5.63 0.09
N TYR A 279 23.81 4.88 0.73
CA TYR A 279 22.63 5.46 1.40
C TYR A 279 22.89 5.61 2.90
N SER A 280 22.34 6.66 3.49
CA SER A 280 22.36 6.90 4.94
C SER A 280 20.94 6.95 5.49
N VAL A 281 20.76 6.40 6.70
CA VAL A 281 19.47 6.44 7.41
C VAL A 281 19.19 7.87 7.87
N GLN A 282 18.05 8.41 7.49
CA GLN A 282 17.58 9.74 7.85
C GLN A 282 16.58 9.68 9.00
N SER A 283 15.71 8.67 9.00
CA SER A 283 14.75 8.43 10.08
C SER A 283 14.38 6.96 10.17
N LEU A 284 14.02 6.55 11.37
CA LEU A 284 13.46 5.24 11.69
C LEU A 284 12.28 5.45 12.63
N ARG A 285 11.15 4.82 12.33
CA ARG A 285 10.00 4.77 13.23
C ARG A 285 9.46 3.34 13.31
N ALA A 286 9.14 2.91 14.53
CA ALA A 286 8.47 1.65 14.80
C ALA A 286 6.98 1.89 15.12
N PHE A 287 6.14 0.94 14.72
CA PHE A 287 4.70 0.94 14.97
C PHE A 287 4.32 -0.38 15.62
N ASP A 288 3.63 -0.30 16.75
CA ASP A 288 3.04 -1.46 17.42
C ASP A 288 1.68 -1.77 16.76
N LEU A 289 1.73 -2.52 15.67
CA LEU A 289 0.55 -2.97 14.91
C LEU A 289 0.17 -4.42 15.19
N TYR A 290 0.96 -5.10 16.01
CA TYR A 290 0.79 -6.51 16.38
C TYR A 290 0.90 -6.67 17.90
N PRO A 291 -0.01 -6.06 18.69
CA PRO A 291 0.08 -6.07 20.14
C PRO A 291 0.13 -7.49 20.69
N GLU A 292 0.87 -7.67 21.79
CA GLU A 292 1.13 -8.97 22.45
C GLU A 292 1.91 -9.99 21.61
N THR A 293 2.57 -9.53 20.54
CA THR A 293 3.47 -10.34 19.73
C THR A 293 4.87 -9.71 19.70
N HIS A 294 5.86 -10.45 19.21
CA HIS A 294 7.22 -9.93 18.98
C HIS A 294 7.37 -9.20 17.64
N HIS A 295 6.28 -9.04 16.90
CA HIS A 295 6.31 -8.36 15.60
C HIS A 295 6.21 -6.85 15.77
N VAL A 296 7.07 -6.13 15.07
CA VAL A 296 7.10 -4.66 15.03
C VAL A 296 7.15 -4.23 13.58
N GLU A 297 6.20 -3.39 13.18
CA GLU A 297 6.28 -2.73 11.88
C GLU A 297 7.25 -1.56 11.96
N SER A 298 8.20 -1.50 11.07
CA SER A 298 9.24 -0.47 11.06
C SER A 298 9.26 0.25 9.72
N VAL A 299 9.39 1.58 9.75
CA VAL A 299 9.53 2.39 8.53
C VAL A 299 10.83 3.18 8.61
N VAL A 300 11.67 3.03 7.60
CA VAL A 300 12.97 3.70 7.49
C VAL A 300 12.99 4.57 6.24
N LEU A 301 13.42 5.83 6.40
CA LEU A 301 13.84 6.67 5.29
C LEU A 301 15.36 6.60 5.18
N MET A 302 15.84 6.29 4.01
CA MET A 302 17.25 6.38 3.63
C MET A 302 17.39 7.31 2.44
N SER A 303 18.44 8.13 2.41
CA SER A 303 18.80 8.97 1.26
C SER A 303 20.23 8.70 0.83
N LYS A 304 20.48 8.86 -0.48
CA LYS A 304 21.81 8.79 -1.02
C LYS A 304 22.61 10.00 -0.52
N ALA A 305 23.82 9.75 -0.05
CA ALA A 305 24.74 10.84 0.25
C ALA A 305 25.11 11.56 -1.06
N ASP A 306 25.15 12.89 -1.01
CA ASP A 306 25.62 13.73 -2.12
C ASP A 306 27.10 13.49 -2.41
#